data_1c8c2ef4898813ea242250993d8a0ccb
#
_entry.id   1c8c2ef4898813ea242250993d8a0ccb
#
_cell.length_a   1.000
_cell.length_b   1.000
_cell.length_c   1.000
_cell.angle_alpha   90.00
_cell.angle_beta   90.00
_cell.angle_gamma   90.00
#
_symmetry.space_group_name_H-M   'P 1'
#
loop_
_entity.id
_entity.type
_entity.pdbx_description
1 polymer ?
#
loop_
_entity_poly.entity_id
_entity_poly.type
_entity_poly.pdbx_seq_one_letter_code
_entity_poly.pdbx_strand_id
1 'polypeptide(L)'
;MSMIDLAFIIQRPPYKSETSTLGLTHAISYQVVDMFLDDGQGVIPKVCFIGEGVFNCISEHKSMENYGVTSIESHVKNSLLVDLDMYVCKEDIDRFGIPENRLVDAEDMGADKKLQIVPFSEIQNILNNSKHIFIF
;
A
#
# COMPACT_ATOMS: atom_id res chain seq x y z
N MET A 1 -18.44 17.80 6.17
CA MET A 1 -18.52 16.32 6.24
C MET A 1 -17.29 15.80 6.96
N SER A 2 -17.47 14.95 7.96
CA SER A 2 -16.33 14.33 8.61
C SER A 2 -15.79 13.16 7.78
N MET A 3 -14.48 12.91 7.89
CA MET A 3 -13.78 11.83 7.22
C MET A 3 -13.21 10.90 8.28
N ILE A 4 -13.20 9.61 7.99
CA ILE A 4 -12.58 8.61 8.86
C ILE A 4 -11.50 7.87 8.10
N ASP A 5 -10.50 7.42 8.83
CA ASP A 5 -9.43 6.62 8.25
C ASP A 5 -9.82 5.14 8.26
N LEU A 6 -9.49 4.47 7.15
CA LEU A 6 -9.53 3.02 7.03
C LEU A 6 -8.09 2.55 6.81
N ALA A 7 -7.61 1.63 7.62
CA ALA A 7 -6.27 1.08 7.46
C ALA A 7 -6.32 -0.27 6.77
N PHE A 8 -5.46 -0.43 5.78
CA PHE A 8 -5.26 -1.69 5.06
C PHE A 8 -3.84 -2.16 5.34
N ILE A 9 -3.70 -3.24 6.10
CA ILE A 9 -2.40 -3.80 6.41
C ILE A 9 -2.07 -4.87 5.40
N ILE A 10 -0.94 -4.74 4.71
CA ILE A 10 -0.43 -5.75 3.80
C ILE A 10 0.84 -6.33 4.42
N GLN A 11 0.77 -7.59 4.82
CA GLN A 11 1.84 -8.26 5.54
C GLN A 11 2.41 -9.47 4.78
N ARG A 12 1.87 -9.79 3.61
CA ARG A 12 2.32 -10.93 2.81
C ARG A 12 3.11 -10.48 1.60
N PRO A 13 4.10 -11.28 1.17
CA PRO A 13 4.87 -10.94 -0.02
C PRO A 13 4.04 -11.09 -1.29
N PRO A 14 4.54 -10.58 -2.44
CA PRO A 14 3.79 -10.62 -3.71
C PRO A 14 3.81 -11.97 -4.41
N TYR A 15 4.23 -13.02 -3.76
CA TYR A 15 4.31 -14.37 -4.32
C TYR A 15 3.57 -15.36 -3.43
N LYS A 16 3.20 -16.50 -3.99
CA LYS A 16 2.48 -17.61 -3.34
C LYS A 16 1.00 -17.35 -3.06
N SER A 17 0.52 -16.12 -3.21
CA SER A 17 -0.90 -15.81 -3.08
C SER A 17 -1.20 -14.46 -3.71
N GLU A 18 -2.48 -14.18 -3.95
CA GLU A 18 -2.92 -12.89 -4.49
C GLU A 18 -3.50 -11.98 -3.39
N THR A 19 -3.24 -12.29 -2.13
CA THR A 19 -3.79 -11.54 -1.00
C THR A 19 -3.37 -10.07 -1.05
N SER A 20 -2.10 -9.78 -1.36
CA SER A 20 -1.59 -8.41 -1.46
C SER A 20 -2.28 -7.64 -2.59
N THR A 21 -2.49 -8.29 -3.74
CA THR A 21 -3.21 -7.69 -4.86
C THR A 21 -4.65 -7.35 -4.48
N LEU A 22 -5.32 -8.25 -3.77
CA LEU A 22 -6.68 -8.00 -3.27
C LEU A 22 -6.71 -6.82 -2.31
N GLY A 23 -5.76 -6.74 -1.39
CA GLY A 23 -5.67 -5.63 -0.45
C GLY A 23 -5.53 -4.28 -1.15
N LEU A 24 -4.62 -4.18 -2.12
CA LEU A 24 -4.44 -2.96 -2.90
C LEU A 24 -5.68 -2.64 -3.73
N THR A 25 -6.31 -3.64 -4.34
CA THR A 25 -7.54 -3.43 -5.12
C THR A 25 -8.64 -2.83 -4.25
N HIS A 26 -8.82 -3.33 -3.03
CA HIS A 26 -9.79 -2.77 -2.11
C HIS A 26 -9.44 -1.31 -1.75
N ALA A 27 -8.20 -1.04 -1.39
CA ALA A 27 -7.78 0.30 -1.01
C ALA A 27 -7.95 1.29 -2.17
N ILE A 28 -7.56 0.91 -3.38
CA ILE A 28 -7.73 1.75 -4.58
C ILE A 28 -9.22 2.06 -4.80
N SER A 29 -10.09 1.08 -4.59
CA SER A 29 -11.53 1.27 -4.77
C SER A 29 -12.08 2.35 -3.85
N TYR A 30 -11.63 2.35 -2.58
CA TYR A 30 -12.05 3.40 -1.64
C TYR A 30 -11.44 4.76 -1.99
N GLN A 31 -10.28 4.78 -2.63
CA GLN A 31 -9.61 6.02 -3.00
C GLN A 31 -10.27 6.70 -4.20
N VAL A 32 -10.66 5.93 -5.21
CA VAL A 32 -11.14 6.48 -6.49
C VAL A 32 -12.65 6.67 -6.55
N VAL A 33 -13.39 6.05 -5.64
CA VAL A 33 -14.84 6.16 -5.58
C VAL A 33 -15.22 6.82 -4.26
N ASP A 34 -16.07 7.85 -4.32
CA ASP A 34 -16.58 8.49 -3.12
C ASP A 34 -17.46 7.50 -2.37
N MET A 35 -16.93 6.96 -1.27
CA MET A 35 -17.65 6.02 -0.44
C MET A 35 -18.00 6.64 0.89
N PHE A 36 -19.20 6.29 1.37
CA PHE A 36 -19.72 6.81 2.63
C PHE A 36 -20.22 5.65 3.48
N LEU A 37 -20.00 5.74 4.77
CA LEU A 37 -20.59 4.79 5.72
C LEU A 37 -22.07 5.13 5.94
N ASP A 38 -22.78 4.22 6.61
CA ASP A 38 -24.22 4.36 6.85
C ASP A 38 -24.57 5.67 7.57
N ASP A 39 -23.62 6.21 8.35
CA ASP A 39 -23.80 7.48 9.07
C ASP A 39 -23.42 8.71 8.22
N GLY A 40 -23.11 8.51 6.94
CA GLY A 40 -22.75 9.58 6.01
C GLY A 40 -21.30 10.04 6.09
N GLN A 41 -20.44 9.38 6.86
CA GLN A 41 -19.02 9.72 6.94
C GLN A 41 -18.28 9.25 5.69
N GLY A 42 -17.45 10.12 5.11
CA GLY A 42 -16.53 9.74 4.03
C GLY A 42 -15.35 8.92 4.57
N VAL A 43 -14.65 8.25 3.70
CA VAL A 43 -13.54 7.37 4.07
C VAL A 43 -12.23 7.79 3.41
N ILE A 44 -11.13 7.65 4.15
CA ILE A 44 -9.77 7.87 3.64
C ILE A 44 -9.00 6.57 3.82
N PRO A 45 -8.66 5.85 2.73
CA PRO A 45 -7.88 4.64 2.85
C PRO A 45 -6.40 4.95 3.06
N LYS A 46 -5.75 4.17 3.93
CA LYS A 46 -4.31 4.22 4.16
C LYS A 46 -3.77 2.80 4.13
N VAL A 47 -2.74 2.57 3.34
CA VAL A 47 -2.13 1.25 3.21
C VAL A 47 -0.82 1.22 3.97
N CYS A 48 -0.63 0.19 4.78
CA CYS A 48 0.60 -0.01 5.55
C CYS A 48 1.21 -1.35 5.17
N PHE A 49 2.41 -1.31 4.61
CA PHE A 49 3.19 -2.52 4.28
C PHE A 49 4.11 -2.83 5.45
N ILE A 50 3.91 -4.00 6.06
CA ILE A 50 4.71 -4.44 7.21
C ILE A 50 5.21 -5.87 6.98
N GLY A 51 6.23 -6.26 7.74
CA GLY A 51 6.81 -7.60 7.62
C GLY A 51 7.22 -7.89 6.19
N GLU A 52 6.94 -9.09 5.71
CA GLU A 52 7.23 -9.46 4.32
C GLU A 52 6.37 -8.70 3.31
N GLY A 53 5.35 -7.97 3.77
CA GLY A 53 4.56 -7.10 2.90
C GLY A 53 5.37 -6.00 2.25
N VAL A 54 6.51 -5.60 2.83
CA VAL A 54 7.39 -4.59 2.24
C VAL A 54 7.99 -5.03 0.91
N PHE A 55 8.03 -6.34 0.63
CA PHE A 55 8.51 -6.84 -0.67
C PHE A 55 7.59 -6.45 -1.83
N ASN A 56 6.33 -6.09 -1.55
CA ASN A 56 5.43 -5.58 -2.58
C ASN A 56 5.88 -4.21 -3.12
N CYS A 57 6.72 -3.51 -2.37
CA CYS A 57 7.14 -2.15 -2.69
C CYS A 57 8.46 -2.09 -3.48
N ILE A 58 9.07 -3.23 -3.75
CA ILE A 58 10.34 -3.30 -4.49
C ILE A 58 10.07 -3.19 -5.98
N SER A 59 10.90 -2.39 -6.67
CA SER A 59 10.81 -2.23 -8.12
C SER A 59 11.49 -3.40 -8.86
N GLU A 60 11.21 -3.48 -10.16
CA GLU A 60 11.85 -4.45 -11.08
C GLU A 60 11.46 -5.90 -10.80
N HIS A 61 10.20 -6.14 -10.47
CA HIS A 61 9.66 -7.49 -10.40
C HIS A 61 9.64 -8.15 -11.78
N LYS A 62 10.00 -9.41 -11.82
CA LYS A 62 10.07 -10.17 -13.07
C LYS A 62 8.91 -11.16 -13.22
N SER A 63 7.75 -10.80 -12.73
CA SER A 63 6.57 -11.67 -12.73
C SER A 63 6.11 -12.02 -14.16
N MET A 64 6.15 -11.05 -15.08
CA MET A 64 5.74 -11.28 -16.46
C MET A 64 6.73 -12.23 -17.16
N GLU A 65 8.04 -12.02 -16.94
CA GLU A 65 9.07 -12.85 -17.54
C GLU A 65 9.05 -14.29 -17.03
N ASN A 66 8.84 -14.45 -15.72
CA ASN A 66 8.94 -15.76 -15.07
C ASN A 66 7.62 -16.51 -15.02
N TYR A 67 6.49 -15.82 -14.94
CA TYR A 67 5.20 -16.45 -14.68
C TYR A 67 4.08 -16.01 -15.64
N GLY A 68 4.35 -15.05 -16.52
CA GLY A 68 3.36 -14.57 -17.47
C GLY A 68 2.22 -13.77 -16.84
N VAL A 69 2.43 -13.23 -15.65
CA VAL A 69 1.42 -12.43 -14.94
C VAL A 69 1.94 -11.03 -14.68
N THR A 70 1.01 -10.05 -14.64
CA THR A 70 1.37 -8.67 -14.33
C THR A 70 1.89 -8.57 -12.89
N SER A 71 2.99 -7.86 -12.70
CA SER A 71 3.57 -7.72 -11.37
C SER A 71 2.76 -6.77 -10.51
N ILE A 72 2.86 -6.95 -9.19
CA ILE A 72 2.26 -6.05 -8.21
C ILE A 72 2.83 -4.62 -8.34
N GLU A 73 4.00 -4.49 -8.93
CA GLU A 73 4.64 -3.19 -9.15
C GLU A 73 3.72 -2.23 -9.90
N SER A 74 3.03 -2.71 -10.95
CA SER A 74 2.07 -1.89 -11.70
C SER A 74 0.93 -1.44 -10.80
N HIS A 75 0.47 -2.29 -9.91
CA HIS A 75 -0.59 -1.96 -8.95
C HIS A 75 -0.15 -0.87 -7.98
N VAL A 76 1.07 -0.98 -7.48
CA VAL A 76 1.64 0.04 -6.57
C VAL A 76 1.78 1.37 -7.31
N LYS A 77 2.27 1.36 -8.55
CA LYS A 77 2.38 2.59 -9.36
C LYS A 77 1.01 3.24 -9.58
N ASN A 78 0.00 2.44 -9.94
CA ASN A 78 -1.35 2.95 -10.13
C ASN A 78 -1.92 3.55 -8.85
N SER A 79 -1.61 2.96 -7.70
CA SER A 79 -2.03 3.48 -6.40
C SER A 79 -1.43 4.85 -6.13
N LEU A 80 -0.15 5.04 -6.48
CA LEU A 80 0.51 6.34 -6.35
C LEU A 80 -0.10 7.38 -7.29
N LEU A 81 -0.50 6.97 -8.50
CA LEU A 81 -1.14 7.87 -9.47
C LEU A 81 -2.48 8.41 -8.98
N VAL A 82 -3.21 7.65 -8.18
CA VAL A 82 -4.49 8.09 -7.62
C VAL A 82 -4.33 8.67 -6.21
N ASP A 83 -3.11 9.02 -5.83
CA ASP A 83 -2.78 9.68 -4.55
C ASP A 83 -3.13 8.87 -3.30
N LEU A 84 -3.12 7.55 -3.40
CA LEU A 84 -3.35 6.67 -2.26
C LEU A 84 -2.23 6.83 -1.24
N ASP A 85 -2.58 7.03 0.03
CA ASP A 85 -1.60 7.11 1.12
C ASP A 85 -1.05 5.72 1.43
N MET A 86 0.24 5.51 1.17
CA MET A 86 0.91 4.23 1.39
C MET A 86 2.17 4.41 2.23
N TYR A 87 2.27 3.59 3.27
CA TYR A 87 3.35 3.65 4.25
C TYR A 87 4.10 2.33 4.26
N VAL A 88 5.42 2.41 4.36
CA VAL A 88 6.32 1.25 4.38
C VAL A 88 7.07 1.26 5.69
N CYS A 89 7.05 0.14 6.40
CA CYS A 89 7.70 0.02 7.71
C CYS A 89 9.23 0.07 7.57
N LYS A 90 9.84 1.09 8.18
CA LYS A 90 11.29 1.30 8.11
C LYS A 90 12.07 0.14 8.73
N GLU A 91 11.63 -0.35 9.87
CA GLU A 91 12.33 -1.45 10.56
C GLU A 91 12.36 -2.72 9.70
N ASP A 92 11.28 -2.98 8.95
CA ASP A 92 11.23 -4.15 8.08
C ASP A 92 12.10 -3.97 6.83
N ILE A 93 12.14 -2.77 6.25
CA ILE A 93 13.05 -2.46 5.15
C ILE A 93 14.50 -2.68 5.59
N ASP A 94 14.85 -2.16 6.76
CA ASP A 94 16.21 -2.31 7.30
C ASP A 94 16.53 -3.77 7.59
N ARG A 95 15.59 -4.51 8.17
CA ARG A 95 15.75 -5.94 8.49
C ARG A 95 16.03 -6.78 7.25
N PHE A 96 15.35 -6.48 6.14
CA PHE A 96 15.53 -7.23 4.89
C PHE A 96 16.63 -6.64 3.99
N GLY A 97 17.28 -5.56 4.42
CA GLY A 97 18.37 -4.95 3.66
C GLY A 97 17.92 -4.33 2.33
N ILE A 98 16.72 -3.79 2.27
CA ILE A 98 16.17 -3.20 1.05
C ILE A 98 16.64 -1.75 0.93
N PRO A 99 17.42 -1.39 -0.12
CA PRO A 99 17.81 0.00 -0.33
C PRO A 99 16.59 0.85 -0.72
N GLU A 100 16.55 2.09 -0.26
CA GLU A 100 15.45 2.99 -0.57
C GLU A 100 15.28 3.22 -2.07
N ASN A 101 16.39 3.23 -2.84
CA ASN A 101 16.35 3.44 -4.27
C ASN A 101 15.75 2.25 -5.05
N ARG A 102 15.46 1.14 -4.37
CA ARG A 102 14.79 -0.01 -4.98
C ARG A 102 13.28 0.02 -4.77
N LEU A 103 12.76 1.00 -4.04
CA LEU A 103 11.33 1.14 -3.85
C LEU A 103 10.66 1.67 -5.12
N VAL A 104 9.45 1.21 -5.36
CA VAL A 104 8.65 1.64 -6.51
C VAL A 104 8.34 3.13 -6.40
N ASP A 105 8.47 3.86 -7.50
CA ASP A 105 7.89 5.18 -7.64
C ASP A 105 7.18 5.27 -9.00
N ALA A 106 6.37 6.27 -9.17
CA ALA A 106 5.64 6.50 -10.41
C ALA A 106 5.93 7.88 -10.99
N GLU A 107 7.14 8.40 -10.75
CA GLU A 107 7.57 9.69 -11.31
C GLU A 107 7.54 9.66 -12.83
N ASP A 108 7.94 8.54 -13.44
CA ASP A 108 7.91 8.33 -14.89
C ASP A 108 6.49 8.39 -15.47
N MET A 109 5.47 8.20 -14.63
CA MET A 109 4.06 8.27 -15.01
C MET A 109 3.41 9.59 -14.56
N GLY A 110 4.18 10.51 -13.99
CA GLY A 110 3.71 11.82 -13.58
C GLY A 110 3.14 11.90 -12.18
N ALA A 111 3.34 10.89 -11.33
CA ALA A 111 2.83 10.90 -9.96
C ALA A 111 3.76 11.72 -9.06
N ASP A 112 3.16 12.60 -8.26
CA ASP A 112 3.89 13.33 -7.21
C ASP A 112 3.94 12.53 -5.91
N LYS A 113 2.95 11.67 -5.67
CA LYS A 113 2.85 10.85 -4.46
C LYS A 113 3.92 9.76 -4.45
N LYS A 114 4.51 9.52 -3.29
CA LYS A 114 5.52 8.48 -3.11
C LYS A 114 5.17 7.58 -1.94
N LEU A 115 5.75 6.37 -1.93
CA LEU A 115 5.72 5.52 -0.76
C LEU A 115 6.42 6.24 0.39
N GLN A 116 5.79 6.27 1.56
CA GLN A 116 6.33 6.95 2.72
C GLN A 116 6.97 5.93 3.66
N ILE A 117 8.29 6.03 3.82
CA ILE A 117 9.02 5.16 4.75
C ILE A 117 8.88 5.77 6.14
N VAL A 118 8.25 5.04 7.04
CA VAL A 118 8.00 5.52 8.39
C VAL A 118 8.35 4.45 9.42
N PRO A 119 8.71 4.85 10.64
CA PRO A 119 8.94 3.87 11.70
C PRO A 119 7.63 3.17 12.07
N PHE A 120 7.72 1.97 12.63
CA PHE A 120 6.54 1.21 13.02
C PHE A 120 5.65 1.98 14.00
N SER A 121 6.25 2.82 14.86
CA SER A 121 5.49 3.66 15.79
C SER A 121 4.50 4.57 15.06
N GLU A 122 4.86 5.07 13.88
CA GLU A 122 3.94 5.88 13.07
C GLU A 122 2.83 5.03 12.47
N ILE A 123 3.15 3.82 12.02
CA ILE A 123 2.14 2.87 11.55
C ILE A 123 1.17 2.53 12.69
N GLN A 124 1.69 2.34 13.90
CA GLN A 124 0.85 2.09 15.07
C GLN A 124 -0.12 3.25 15.31
N ASN A 125 0.34 4.49 15.16
CA ASN A 125 -0.53 5.66 15.27
C ASN A 125 -1.62 5.66 14.21
N ILE A 126 -1.29 5.31 12.97
CA ILE A 126 -2.28 5.20 11.89
C ILE A 126 -3.35 4.18 12.26
N LEU A 127 -2.93 3.02 12.77
CA LEU A 127 -3.87 1.96 13.17
C LEU A 127 -4.75 2.41 14.33
N ASN A 128 -4.17 3.09 15.32
CA ASN A 128 -4.91 3.56 16.49
C ASN A 128 -5.96 4.62 16.11
N ASN A 129 -5.70 5.39 15.07
CA ASN A 129 -6.60 6.45 14.61
C ASN A 129 -7.57 5.99 13.52
N SER A 130 -7.45 4.76 13.06
CA SER A 130 -8.34 4.22 12.03
C SER A 130 -9.58 3.61 12.65
N LYS A 131 -10.72 3.85 12.03
CA LYS A 131 -11.98 3.31 12.51
C LYS A 131 -12.10 1.82 12.25
N HIS A 132 -11.59 1.37 11.10
CA HIS A 132 -11.58 -0.04 10.73
C HIS A 132 -10.20 -0.42 10.21
N ILE A 133 -9.78 -1.64 10.47
CA ILE A 133 -8.49 -2.20 10.04
C ILE A 133 -8.77 -3.49 9.28
N PHE A 134 -8.23 -3.57 8.07
CA PHE A 134 -8.31 -4.77 7.22
C PHE A 134 -6.90 -5.34 7.05
N ILE A 135 -6.77 -6.65 7.24
CA ILE A 135 -5.47 -7.32 7.19
C ILE A 135 -5.42 -8.28 6.00
N PHE A 136 -4.39 -8.14 5.20
CA PHE A 136 -4.15 -8.95 4.01
C PHE A 136 -2.81 -9.64 4.02
#